data_7ac13008fc5bd92a8803146eebcdd95a
#
_entry.id   7ac13008fc5bd92a8803146eebcdd95a
#
_cell.length_a   1.000
_cell.length_b   1.000
_cell.length_c   1.000
_cell.angle_alpha   90.00
_cell.angle_beta   90.00
_cell.angle_gamma   90.00
#
_symmetry.space_group_name_H-M   'P 1'
#
loop_
_entity.id
_entity.type
_entity.pdbx_description
1 polymer ?
#
loop_
_entity_poly.entity_id
_entity_poly.type
_entity_poly.pdbx_seq_one_letter_code
_entity_poly.pdbx_strand_id
1 'polypeptide(L)'
;QNPTPEGGLLFHKENFKRHKIVPWGCKSYITADMAYKDKASNDPAVICKWDIDAHGDWYADDLWRERSTPDVIANVLSDFCLDHKPVEVLLENIDETFGGALIRKVFDERGVRTPIVTLPAAGNKEQKATSYRAQVGRGKVSLPENAPWVEDFIAEHLRFPNGKNDDMVDNGSLLGRRMDQLREPFVRSSPMRYGRNTGQHIIDSLQTDTSLKTRFA
;
A
#
# COMPACT_ATOMS: atom_id res chain seq x y z
N GLN A 1 -8.13 36.68 2.58
CA GLN A 1 -9.11 35.72 3.12
C GLN A 1 -9.18 34.59 2.13
N ASN A 2 -8.65 33.39 2.50
CA ASN A 2 -8.86 32.19 1.70
C ASN A 2 -10.32 31.76 1.93
N PRO A 3 -11.12 31.57 0.88
CA PRO A 3 -12.48 31.06 1.04
C PRO A 3 -12.39 29.62 1.58
N THR A 4 -13.11 29.37 2.66
CA THR A 4 -13.32 28.01 3.15
C THR A 4 -14.11 27.24 2.08
N PRO A 5 -13.67 26.06 1.64
CA PRO A 5 -14.42 25.26 0.66
C PRO A 5 -15.84 24.99 1.18
N GLU A 6 -16.85 25.09 0.33
CA GLU A 6 -18.27 24.85 0.69
C GLU A 6 -18.57 23.43 1.22
N GLY A 7 -17.60 22.52 1.21
CA GLY A 7 -17.70 21.14 1.71
C GLY A 7 -17.00 20.87 3.04
N GLY A 8 -16.41 21.87 3.70
CA GLY A 8 -15.55 21.68 4.88
C GLY A 8 -14.18 21.12 4.53
N LEU A 9 -13.26 21.11 5.51
CA LEU A 9 -11.93 20.51 5.34
C LEU A 9 -12.03 18.99 5.42
N LEU A 10 -11.38 18.30 4.48
CA LEU A 10 -11.31 16.83 4.50
C LEU A 10 -10.27 16.30 5.50
N PHE A 11 -9.24 17.09 5.80
CA PHE A 11 -8.23 16.83 6.82
C PHE A 11 -8.17 18.00 7.79
N HIS A 12 -7.90 17.70 9.06
CA HIS A 12 -7.75 18.67 10.13
C HIS A 12 -6.39 18.56 10.79
N LYS A 13 -5.72 19.66 11.04
CA LYS A 13 -4.35 19.69 11.58
C LYS A 13 -4.24 18.95 12.91
N GLU A 14 -5.22 19.10 13.78
CA GLU A 14 -5.31 18.50 15.11
C GLU A 14 -5.41 16.97 15.11
N ASN A 15 -5.76 16.39 13.95
CA ASN A 15 -5.86 14.93 13.82
C ASN A 15 -4.50 14.26 13.52
N PHE A 16 -3.49 15.04 13.11
CA PHE A 16 -2.13 14.55 12.96
C PHE A 16 -1.40 14.61 14.31
N LYS A 17 -1.11 13.44 14.87
CA LYS A 17 -0.31 13.34 16.09
C LYS A 17 1.16 13.60 15.80
N ARG A 18 1.96 13.70 16.84
CA ARG A 18 3.42 13.84 16.77
C ARG A 18 4.09 12.70 17.50
N HIS A 19 5.24 12.24 16.99
CA HIS A 19 6.08 11.26 17.66
C HIS A 19 7.54 11.71 17.68
N LYS A 20 8.24 11.30 18.70
CA LYS A 20 9.71 11.47 18.83
C LYS A 20 10.44 10.25 18.29
N ILE A 21 9.88 9.09 18.53
CA ILE A 21 10.45 7.79 18.18
C ILE A 21 9.30 6.88 17.72
N VAL A 22 9.54 6.14 16.64
CA VAL A 22 8.62 5.08 16.21
C VAL A 22 8.69 3.92 17.19
N PRO A 23 7.57 3.33 17.63
CA PRO A 23 7.57 2.17 18.50
C PRO A 23 8.30 0.98 17.89
N TRP A 24 8.94 0.19 18.73
CA TRP A 24 9.58 -1.04 18.28
C TRP A 24 8.54 -2.09 17.86
N GLY A 25 8.89 -2.92 16.86
CA GLY A 25 8.03 -4.01 16.38
C GLY A 25 7.00 -3.62 15.34
N CYS A 26 7.06 -2.39 14.80
CA CYS A 26 6.24 -1.97 13.67
C CYS A 26 6.57 -2.76 12.40
N LYS A 27 5.60 -2.86 11.50
CA LYS A 27 5.80 -3.29 10.12
C LYS A 27 6.03 -2.05 9.26
N SER A 28 7.16 -2.01 8.56
CA SER A 28 7.51 -0.90 7.67
C SER A 28 6.98 -1.12 6.27
N TYR A 29 6.44 -0.08 5.66
CA TYR A 29 5.99 -0.01 4.27
C TYR A 29 6.63 1.22 3.62
N ILE A 30 6.92 1.13 2.34
CA ILE A 30 7.29 2.28 1.54
C ILE A 30 6.20 2.51 0.50
N THR A 31 5.71 3.74 0.42
CA THR A 31 4.83 4.19 -0.64
C THR A 31 5.59 5.13 -1.56
N ALA A 32 5.41 5.00 -2.86
CA ALA A 32 5.99 5.93 -3.81
C ALA A 32 4.95 6.34 -4.85
N ASP A 33 4.71 7.64 -4.91
CA ASP A 33 3.98 8.27 -6.00
C ASP A 33 5.02 8.82 -6.98
N MET A 34 5.02 8.24 -8.17
CA MET A 34 6.06 8.48 -9.16
C MET A 34 5.42 9.17 -10.35
N ALA A 35 5.68 10.44 -10.54
CA ALA A 35 5.20 11.25 -11.65
C ALA A 35 5.85 10.82 -12.98
N TYR A 36 5.63 9.56 -13.41
CA TYR A 36 6.06 9.09 -14.73
C TYR A 36 5.10 9.54 -15.82
N LYS A 37 5.31 10.72 -16.35
CA LYS A 37 4.74 11.11 -17.65
C LYS A 37 5.86 11.36 -18.64
N ASP A 38 5.67 10.95 -19.89
CA ASP A 38 6.64 11.01 -21.00
C ASP A 38 7.22 12.40 -21.32
N LYS A 39 6.78 13.43 -20.66
CA LYS A 39 7.32 14.78 -20.70
C LYS A 39 7.62 15.18 -19.28
N ALA A 40 8.79 15.77 -19.04
CA ALA A 40 9.25 16.28 -17.75
C ALA A 40 8.07 16.76 -16.92
N SER A 41 7.53 15.87 -16.09
CA SER A 41 6.38 16.15 -15.25
C SER A 41 6.77 17.27 -14.31
N ASN A 42 5.97 18.32 -14.28
CA ASN A 42 6.19 19.41 -13.33
C ASN A 42 5.86 19.02 -11.89
N ASP A 43 5.36 17.81 -11.67
CA ASP A 43 4.97 17.33 -10.35
C ASP A 43 6.15 16.60 -9.69
N PRO A 44 6.39 16.80 -8.39
CA PRO A 44 7.44 16.09 -7.66
C PRO A 44 7.05 14.62 -7.46
N ALA A 45 8.05 13.73 -7.45
CA ALA A 45 7.86 12.39 -6.92
C ALA A 45 7.92 12.42 -5.39
N VAL A 46 7.13 11.57 -4.75
CA VAL A 46 7.10 11.42 -3.29
C VAL A 46 7.35 9.97 -2.92
N ILE A 47 8.35 9.75 -2.08
CA ILE A 47 8.62 8.46 -1.44
C ILE A 47 8.47 8.66 0.06
N CYS A 48 7.66 7.83 0.72
CA CYS A 48 7.45 7.92 2.15
C CYS A 48 7.58 6.56 2.82
N LYS A 49 8.29 6.53 3.93
CA LYS A 49 8.34 5.40 4.85
C LYS A 49 7.19 5.51 5.85
N TRP A 50 6.47 4.44 6.00
CA TRP A 50 5.39 4.28 6.96
C TRP A 50 5.66 3.08 7.86
N ASP A 51 5.49 3.27 9.14
CA ASP A 51 5.50 2.19 10.11
C ASP A 51 4.10 2.00 10.69
N ILE A 52 3.68 0.75 10.85
CA ILE A 52 2.37 0.40 11.42
C ILE A 52 2.62 -0.49 12.63
N ASP A 53 2.13 -0.08 13.79
CA ASP A 53 2.22 -0.86 15.01
C ASP A 53 1.11 -1.92 15.15
N ALA A 54 1.18 -2.72 16.20
CA ALA A 54 0.20 -3.77 16.48
C ALA A 54 -1.20 -3.24 16.80
N HIS A 55 -1.33 -1.95 17.16
CA HIS A 55 -2.61 -1.28 17.44
C HIS A 55 -3.22 -0.63 16.20
N GLY A 56 -2.49 -0.67 15.06
CA GLY A 56 -2.89 -0.07 13.81
C GLY A 56 -2.73 1.45 13.80
N ASP A 57 -1.83 1.99 14.61
CA ASP A 57 -1.37 3.38 14.51
C ASP A 57 -0.27 3.48 13.46
N TRP A 58 -0.29 4.54 12.67
CA TRP A 58 0.59 4.75 11.52
C TRP A 58 1.57 5.88 11.81
N TYR A 59 2.82 5.68 11.47
CA TYR A 59 3.92 6.63 11.67
C TYR A 59 4.55 6.91 10.30
N ALA A 60 4.35 8.12 9.77
CA ALA A 60 5.14 8.59 8.64
C ALA A 60 6.48 9.06 9.21
N ASP A 61 7.57 8.34 8.96
CA ASP A 61 8.83 8.54 9.68
C ASP A 61 9.92 9.16 8.80
N ASP A 62 9.93 8.83 7.51
CA ASP A 62 10.85 9.39 6.53
C ASP A 62 10.14 9.73 5.22
N LEU A 63 10.52 10.85 4.61
CA LEU A 63 9.91 11.35 3.38
C LEU A 63 10.93 12.05 2.50
N TRP A 64 10.99 11.61 1.25
CA TRP A 64 11.68 12.30 0.18
C TRP A 64 10.68 12.83 -0.84
N ARG A 65 10.86 14.10 -1.27
CA ARG A 65 10.00 14.75 -2.25
C ARG A 65 10.83 15.67 -3.13
N GLU A 66 10.99 15.31 -4.39
CA GLU A 66 11.74 16.10 -5.35
C GLU A 66 11.26 15.88 -6.80
N ARG A 67 11.53 16.88 -7.64
CA ARG A 67 11.44 16.72 -9.09
C ARG A 67 12.74 16.15 -9.59
N SER A 68 12.69 14.92 -10.05
CA SER A 68 13.88 14.19 -10.44
C SER A 68 13.64 13.32 -11.66
N THR A 69 14.71 12.82 -12.25
CA THR A 69 14.62 11.86 -13.35
C THR A 69 14.21 10.48 -12.84
N PRO A 70 13.60 9.64 -13.68
CA PRO A 70 13.22 8.28 -13.30
C PRO A 70 14.35 7.46 -12.68
N ASP A 71 15.57 7.61 -13.17
CA ASP A 71 16.74 6.89 -12.64
C ASP A 71 17.06 7.33 -11.21
N VAL A 72 17.01 8.63 -10.92
CA VAL A 72 17.23 9.15 -9.56
C VAL A 72 16.15 8.63 -8.63
N ILE A 73 14.88 8.69 -9.03
CA ILE A 73 13.76 8.21 -8.23
C ILE A 73 13.90 6.71 -7.92
N ALA A 74 14.26 5.89 -8.91
CA ALA A 74 14.46 4.45 -8.72
C ALA A 74 15.62 4.16 -7.76
N ASN A 75 16.71 4.93 -7.83
CA ASN A 75 17.83 4.80 -6.91
C ASN A 75 17.46 5.21 -5.48
N VAL A 76 16.79 6.36 -5.29
CA VAL A 76 16.30 6.79 -3.97
C VAL A 76 15.34 5.76 -3.38
N LEU A 77 14.40 5.22 -4.17
CA LEU A 77 13.51 4.16 -3.72
C LEU A 77 14.28 2.91 -3.26
N SER A 78 15.35 2.57 -3.99
CA SER A 78 16.24 1.47 -3.61
C SER A 78 16.99 1.78 -2.30
N ASP A 79 17.46 3.01 -2.07
CA ASP A 79 18.08 3.42 -0.81
C ASP A 79 17.11 3.28 0.36
N PHE A 80 15.89 3.78 0.22
CA PHE A 80 14.83 3.59 1.23
C PHE A 80 14.59 2.10 1.56
N CYS A 81 14.61 1.23 0.55
CA CYS A 81 14.43 -0.20 0.77
C CYS A 81 15.60 -0.84 1.52
N LEU A 82 16.84 -0.45 1.20
CA LEU A 82 18.05 -0.98 1.85
C LEU A 82 18.16 -0.51 3.30
N ASP A 83 17.83 0.74 3.56
CA ASP A 83 17.94 1.35 4.89
C ASP A 83 16.83 0.89 5.83
N HIS A 84 15.58 0.86 5.33
CA HIS A 84 14.41 0.62 6.18
C HIS A 84 13.88 -0.82 6.12
N LYS A 85 14.29 -1.63 5.15
CA LYS A 85 13.91 -3.05 4.99
C LYS A 85 12.40 -3.27 5.10
N PRO A 86 11.58 -2.58 4.28
CA PRO A 86 10.14 -2.65 4.38
C PRO A 86 9.61 -4.03 3.99
N VAL A 87 8.41 -4.37 4.47
CA VAL A 87 7.72 -5.60 4.08
C VAL A 87 7.21 -5.53 2.63
N GLU A 88 6.85 -4.35 2.16
CA GLU A 88 6.38 -4.10 0.80
C GLU A 88 6.69 -2.67 0.36
N VAL A 89 6.90 -2.49 -0.95
CA VAL A 89 6.87 -1.20 -1.65
C VAL A 89 5.54 -1.09 -2.38
N LEU A 90 4.82 0.01 -2.17
CA LEU A 90 3.51 0.27 -2.76
C LEU A 90 3.62 1.35 -3.83
N LEU A 91 3.14 1.04 -5.02
CA LEU A 91 3.19 1.93 -6.18
C LEU A 91 1.80 2.01 -6.84
N GLU A 92 1.44 3.14 -7.40
CA GLU A 92 0.21 3.25 -8.18
C GLU A 92 0.51 3.05 -9.68
N ASN A 93 -0.25 2.17 -10.32
CA ASN A 93 -0.39 2.04 -11.79
C ASN A 93 0.90 2.28 -12.58
N ILE A 94 1.98 1.60 -12.18
CA ILE A 94 3.25 1.68 -12.92
C ILE A 94 3.06 1.06 -14.29
N ASP A 95 3.40 1.82 -15.31
CA ASP A 95 3.58 1.28 -16.64
C ASP A 95 4.69 0.22 -16.61
N GLU A 96 4.31 -1.04 -16.81
CA GLU A 96 5.25 -2.16 -16.77
C GLU A 96 6.31 -2.07 -17.88
N THR A 97 6.03 -1.31 -18.95
CA THR A 97 6.94 -1.20 -20.07
C THR A 97 8.14 -0.30 -19.78
N PHE A 98 7.99 0.72 -18.95
CA PHE A 98 9.08 1.66 -18.65
C PHE A 98 9.41 1.80 -17.16
N GLY A 99 8.51 2.35 -16.36
CA GLY A 99 8.79 2.66 -14.96
C GLY A 99 9.03 1.43 -14.09
N GLY A 100 8.18 0.41 -14.21
CA GLY A 100 8.31 -0.82 -13.45
C GLY A 100 9.54 -1.64 -13.84
N ALA A 101 9.92 -1.66 -15.12
CA ALA A 101 11.12 -2.35 -15.59
C ALA A 101 12.40 -1.68 -15.05
N LEU A 102 12.44 -0.35 -15.03
CA LEU A 102 13.56 0.41 -14.49
C LEU A 102 13.77 0.14 -12.99
N ILE A 103 12.70 0.19 -12.19
CA ILE A 103 12.79 -0.09 -10.75
C ILE A 103 13.27 -1.51 -10.52
N ARG A 104 12.70 -2.51 -11.20
CA ARG A 104 13.13 -3.91 -11.07
C ARG A 104 14.61 -4.06 -11.42
N LYS A 105 15.07 -3.43 -12.49
CA LYS A 105 16.48 -3.43 -12.87
C LYS A 105 17.37 -2.87 -11.76
N VAL A 106 17.04 -1.68 -11.24
CA VAL A 106 17.81 -1.04 -10.16
C VAL A 106 17.78 -1.90 -8.89
N PHE A 107 16.64 -2.49 -8.54
CA PHE A 107 16.52 -3.38 -7.39
C PHE A 107 17.40 -4.62 -7.54
N ASP A 108 17.41 -5.25 -8.71
CA ASP A 108 18.24 -6.42 -8.99
C ASP A 108 19.73 -6.08 -8.93
N GLU A 109 20.15 -4.98 -9.56
CA GLU A 109 21.53 -4.50 -9.55
C GLU A 109 22.04 -4.18 -8.14
N ARG A 110 21.16 -3.66 -7.28
CA ARG A 110 21.49 -3.26 -5.90
C ARG A 110 21.17 -4.32 -4.84
N GLY A 111 20.65 -5.48 -5.25
CA GLY A 111 20.33 -6.59 -4.36
C GLY A 111 19.11 -6.35 -3.46
N VAL A 112 18.21 -5.40 -3.82
CA VAL A 112 16.95 -5.18 -3.11
C VAL A 112 16.00 -6.34 -3.37
N ARG A 113 15.46 -6.94 -2.30
CA ARG A 113 14.54 -8.10 -2.38
C ARG A 113 13.14 -7.79 -1.88
N THR A 114 12.85 -6.54 -1.58
CA THR A 114 11.52 -6.10 -1.12
C THR A 114 10.47 -6.31 -2.21
N PRO A 115 9.34 -6.95 -1.89
CA PRO A 115 8.24 -7.11 -2.84
C PRO A 115 7.66 -5.76 -3.27
N ILE A 116 7.37 -5.61 -4.56
CA ILE A 116 6.68 -4.46 -5.11
C ILE A 116 5.22 -4.84 -5.33
N VAL A 117 4.31 -4.08 -4.73
CA VAL A 117 2.87 -4.22 -4.90
C VAL A 117 2.35 -3.01 -5.69
N THR A 118 1.81 -3.28 -6.87
CA THR A 118 1.20 -2.25 -7.70
C THR A 118 -0.31 -2.21 -7.42
N LEU A 119 -0.80 -1.03 -7.04
CA LEU A 119 -2.22 -0.78 -6.85
C LEU A 119 -2.81 -0.18 -8.13
N PRO A 120 -3.95 -0.68 -8.65
CA PRO A 120 -4.58 -0.11 -9.82
C PRO A 120 -5.07 1.31 -9.53
N ALA A 121 -5.02 2.20 -10.52
CA ALA A 121 -5.70 3.48 -10.41
C ALA A 121 -7.21 3.23 -10.20
N ALA A 122 -7.80 3.82 -9.17
CA ALA A 122 -9.19 3.58 -8.81
C ALA A 122 -9.88 4.88 -8.37
N GLY A 123 -10.99 5.20 -9.02
CA GLY A 123 -11.85 6.30 -8.63
C GLY A 123 -11.22 7.71 -8.77
N ASN A 124 -11.89 8.68 -8.17
CA ASN A 124 -11.36 10.05 -8.07
C ASN A 124 -10.44 10.19 -6.84
N LYS A 125 -9.76 11.34 -6.72
CA LYS A 125 -8.81 11.64 -5.64
C LYS A 125 -9.43 11.45 -4.25
N GLU A 126 -10.64 11.92 -4.02
CA GLU A 126 -11.31 11.81 -2.73
C GLU A 126 -11.65 10.36 -2.38
N GLN A 127 -12.08 9.57 -3.37
CA GLN A 127 -12.35 8.13 -3.19
C GLN A 127 -11.07 7.38 -2.83
N LYS A 128 -9.96 7.65 -3.51
CA LYS A 128 -8.65 7.07 -3.19
C LYS A 128 -8.23 7.39 -1.76
N ALA A 129 -8.45 8.61 -1.30
CA ALA A 129 -8.05 9.08 0.03
C ALA A 129 -8.97 8.61 1.17
N THR A 130 -10.11 7.95 0.90
CA THR A 130 -11.13 7.64 1.90
C THR A 130 -10.58 6.91 3.13
N SER A 131 -9.83 5.81 2.92
CA SER A 131 -9.30 4.99 4.00
C SER A 131 -8.20 5.71 4.78
N TYR A 132 -7.31 6.39 4.08
CA TYR A 132 -6.27 7.21 4.69
C TYR A 132 -6.88 8.34 5.53
N ARG A 133 -7.84 9.09 4.97
CA ARG A 133 -8.58 10.14 5.67
C ARG A 133 -9.26 9.62 6.93
N ALA A 134 -9.84 8.42 6.88
CA ALA A 134 -10.45 7.81 8.05
C ALA A 134 -9.43 7.52 9.16
N GLN A 135 -8.20 7.12 8.82
CA GLN A 135 -7.13 6.93 9.81
C GLN A 135 -6.67 8.25 10.41
N VAL A 136 -6.46 9.27 9.59
CA VAL A 136 -6.15 10.64 10.07
C VAL A 136 -7.26 11.15 10.98
N GLY A 137 -8.53 11.05 10.53
CA GLY A 137 -9.69 11.52 11.32
C GLY A 137 -9.85 10.85 12.69
N ARG A 138 -9.35 9.62 12.83
CA ARG A 138 -9.30 8.90 14.13
C ARG A 138 -8.07 9.28 14.98
N GLY A 139 -7.20 10.16 14.51
CA GLY A 139 -5.95 10.48 15.17
C GLY A 139 -4.96 9.31 15.23
N LYS A 140 -4.99 8.45 14.19
CA LYS A 140 -4.12 7.27 14.09
C LYS A 140 -2.93 7.46 13.17
N VAL A 141 -2.70 8.69 12.70
CA VAL A 141 -1.53 9.04 11.90
C VAL A 141 -0.66 10.00 12.68
N SER A 142 0.61 9.66 12.80
CA SER A 142 1.61 10.40 13.55
C SER A 142 2.77 10.81 12.66
N LEU A 143 3.24 12.03 12.83
CA LEU A 143 4.35 12.64 12.10
C LEU A 143 5.49 12.92 13.07
N PRO A 144 6.77 12.92 12.63
CA PRO A 144 7.88 13.23 13.50
C PRO A 144 7.82 14.69 14.01
N GLU A 145 8.31 14.94 15.23
CA GLU A 145 8.26 16.28 15.81
C GLU A 145 9.12 17.29 15.05
N ASN A 146 10.28 16.85 14.54
CA ASN A 146 11.35 17.75 14.07
C ASN A 146 11.76 17.54 12.60
N ALA A 147 11.00 16.80 11.78
CA ALA A 147 11.37 16.65 10.38
C ALA A 147 10.97 17.88 9.56
N PRO A 148 11.86 18.36 8.66
CA PRO A 148 11.64 19.63 7.94
C PRO A 148 10.43 19.62 6.99
N TRP A 149 10.00 18.46 6.53
CA TRP A 149 8.91 18.29 5.58
C TRP A 149 7.50 18.29 6.23
N VAL A 150 7.41 18.24 7.56
CA VAL A 150 6.15 17.99 8.27
C VAL A 150 5.13 19.12 8.10
N GLU A 151 5.56 20.36 8.14
CA GLU A 151 4.63 21.50 7.98
C GLU A 151 4.11 21.59 6.54
N ASP A 152 4.94 21.28 5.54
CA ASP A 152 4.51 21.20 4.14
C ASP A 152 3.52 20.03 3.93
N PHE A 153 3.79 18.89 4.55
CA PHE A 153 2.89 17.73 4.55
C PHE A 153 1.50 18.11 5.06
N ILE A 154 1.44 18.72 6.24
CA ILE A 154 0.15 19.16 6.80
C ILE A 154 -0.51 20.20 5.92
N ALA A 155 0.25 21.20 5.44
CA ALA A 155 -0.30 22.28 4.61
C ALA A 155 -0.92 21.75 3.31
N GLU A 156 -0.34 20.72 2.69
CA GLU A 156 -0.91 20.08 1.50
C GLU A 156 -2.21 19.34 1.84
N HIS A 157 -2.23 18.57 2.93
CA HIS A 157 -3.44 17.87 3.38
C HIS A 157 -4.60 18.81 3.68
N LEU A 158 -4.33 19.96 4.31
CA LEU A 158 -5.38 20.96 4.62
C LEU A 158 -5.97 21.63 3.36
N ARG A 159 -5.26 21.62 2.25
CA ARG A 159 -5.75 22.18 0.97
C ARG A 159 -6.43 21.15 0.08
N PHE A 160 -6.33 19.85 0.42
CA PHE A 160 -6.92 18.79 -0.36
C PHE A 160 -8.46 18.86 -0.33
N PRO A 161 -9.22 18.64 -1.43
CA PRO A 161 -8.73 18.19 -2.75
C PRO A 161 -8.40 19.35 -3.72
N ASN A 162 -8.58 20.58 -3.31
CA ASN A 162 -8.51 21.78 -4.18
C ASN A 162 -7.10 22.40 -4.23
N GLY A 163 -6.11 21.78 -3.56
CA GLY A 163 -4.72 22.21 -3.57
C GLY A 163 -4.08 22.07 -4.95
N LYS A 164 -3.01 22.86 -5.20
CA LYS A 164 -2.20 22.72 -6.40
C LYS A 164 -1.48 21.38 -6.47
N ASN A 165 -1.02 20.89 -5.33
CA ASN A 165 -0.34 19.61 -5.18
C ASN A 165 -1.13 18.75 -4.22
N ASP A 166 -1.13 17.45 -4.45
CA ASP A 166 -1.76 16.41 -3.63
C ASP A 166 -0.89 15.14 -3.55
N ASP A 167 0.37 15.25 -3.99
CA ASP A 167 1.30 14.12 -4.10
C ASP A 167 1.50 13.39 -2.76
N MET A 168 1.58 14.14 -1.64
CA MET A 168 1.72 13.54 -0.30
C MET A 168 0.41 12.92 0.21
N VAL A 169 -0.75 13.45 -0.20
CA VAL A 169 -2.06 12.84 0.09
C VAL A 169 -2.24 11.54 -0.71
N ASP A 170 -1.89 11.56 -1.99
CA ASP A 170 -1.94 10.37 -2.86
C ASP A 170 -0.99 9.29 -2.34
N ASN A 171 0.19 9.67 -1.87
CA ASN A 171 1.15 8.77 -1.24
C ASN A 171 0.57 8.09 0.02
N GLY A 172 -0.03 8.83 0.96
CA GLY A 172 -0.73 8.25 2.12
C GLY A 172 -1.94 7.40 1.73
N SER A 173 -2.60 7.75 0.64
CA SER A 173 -3.75 7.02 0.10
C SER A 173 -3.37 5.64 -0.44
N LEU A 174 -2.16 5.47 -0.99
CA LEU A 174 -1.62 4.17 -1.38
C LEU A 174 -1.59 3.21 -0.19
N LEU A 175 -1.06 3.66 0.96
CA LEU A 175 -1.05 2.85 2.18
C LEU A 175 -2.47 2.52 2.63
N GLY A 176 -3.38 3.51 2.64
CA GLY A 176 -4.78 3.32 3.01
C GLY A 176 -5.45 2.21 2.24
N ARG A 177 -5.32 2.25 0.92
CA ARG A 177 -5.88 1.26 -0.01
C ARG A 177 -5.26 -0.13 0.21
N ARG A 178 -3.94 -0.19 0.44
CA ARG A 178 -3.28 -1.47 0.73
C ARG A 178 -3.77 -2.08 2.04
N MET A 179 -3.92 -1.27 3.08
CA MET A 179 -4.41 -1.74 4.37
C MET A 179 -5.85 -2.26 4.29
N ASP A 180 -6.69 -1.67 3.46
CA ASP A 180 -8.04 -2.20 3.21
C ASP A 180 -8.01 -3.58 2.56
N GLN A 181 -7.16 -3.78 1.54
CA GLN A 181 -7.00 -5.10 0.91
C GLN A 181 -6.53 -6.17 1.91
N LEU A 182 -5.65 -5.79 2.84
CA LEU A 182 -5.16 -6.72 3.87
C LEU A 182 -6.20 -6.99 4.97
N ARG A 183 -7.18 -6.11 5.14
CA ARG A 183 -8.28 -6.26 6.11
C ARG A 183 -9.50 -6.96 5.53
N GLU A 184 -9.60 -7.10 4.22
CA GLU A 184 -10.68 -7.88 3.64
C GLU A 184 -10.68 -9.27 4.28
N PRO A 185 -11.79 -9.69 4.89
CA PRO A 185 -11.85 -11.02 5.47
C PRO A 185 -11.53 -12.01 4.36
N PHE A 186 -10.60 -12.92 4.64
CA PHE A 186 -10.37 -14.06 3.77
C PHE A 186 -11.74 -14.73 3.61
N VAL A 187 -12.45 -14.42 2.52
CA VAL A 187 -13.66 -15.13 2.16
C VAL A 187 -13.18 -16.55 1.92
N ARG A 188 -13.30 -17.40 2.94
CA ARG A 188 -13.15 -18.84 2.75
C ARG A 188 -14.08 -19.15 1.61
N SER A 189 -13.52 -19.43 0.43
CA SER A 189 -14.27 -20.05 -0.66
C SER A 189 -15.10 -21.11 0.04
N SER A 190 -16.42 -21.02 -0.06
CA SER A 190 -17.35 -21.92 0.62
C SER A 190 -16.77 -23.32 0.53
N PRO A 191 -16.67 -24.08 1.63
CA PRO A 191 -16.13 -25.43 1.53
C PRO A 191 -16.91 -26.09 0.40
N MET A 192 -16.19 -26.63 -0.60
CA MET A 192 -16.85 -27.43 -1.63
C MET A 192 -17.81 -28.30 -0.87
N ARG A 193 -19.12 -28.17 -1.14
CA ARG A 193 -20.08 -29.14 -0.67
C ARG A 193 -19.67 -30.42 -1.35
N TYR A 194 -18.85 -31.21 -0.70
CA TYR A 194 -18.73 -32.63 -1.02
C TYR A 194 -20.15 -33.14 -0.95
N GLY A 195 -20.74 -33.38 -2.12
CA GLY A 195 -22.07 -33.97 -2.20
C GLY A 195 -22.04 -35.23 -1.36
N ARG A 196 -23.00 -35.42 -0.49
CA ARG A 196 -23.13 -36.59 0.40
C ARG A 196 -23.17 -37.94 -0.35
N ASN A 197 -23.01 -37.95 -1.68
CA ASN A 197 -23.09 -39.13 -2.53
C ASN A 197 -21.74 -39.72 -2.98
N THR A 198 -20.58 -39.11 -2.67
CA THR A 198 -19.29 -39.69 -3.08
C THR A 198 -18.83 -40.84 -2.19
N GLY A 199 -19.33 -40.93 -0.96
CA GLY A 199 -19.03 -42.05 -0.06
C GLY A 199 -19.78 -43.34 -0.44
N GLN A 200 -20.98 -43.24 -0.93
CA GLN A 200 -21.82 -44.42 -1.25
C GLN A 200 -21.32 -45.10 -2.52
N HIS A 201 -20.87 -44.35 -3.53
CA HIS A 201 -20.32 -44.93 -4.77
C HIS A 201 -18.99 -45.70 -4.56
N ILE A 202 -18.18 -45.34 -3.57
CA ILE A 202 -16.97 -46.08 -3.25
C ILE A 202 -17.29 -47.38 -2.50
N ILE A 203 -18.29 -47.37 -1.64
CA ILE A 203 -18.74 -48.57 -0.91
C ILE A 203 -19.41 -49.55 -1.88
N ASP A 204 -20.24 -49.09 -2.80
CA ASP A 204 -20.92 -49.93 -3.79
C ASP A 204 -19.90 -50.53 -4.79
N SER A 205 -18.82 -49.84 -5.15
CA SER A 205 -17.78 -50.41 -6.02
C SER A 205 -16.87 -51.46 -5.32
N LEU A 206 -16.80 -51.41 -4.01
CA LEU A 206 -16.05 -52.41 -3.23
C LEU A 206 -16.88 -53.66 -2.91
N GLN A 207 -18.20 -53.59 -2.98
CA GLN A 207 -19.08 -54.75 -2.74
C GLN A 207 -19.41 -55.55 -4.01
N THR A 208 -19.12 -55.04 -5.20
CA THR A 208 -19.38 -55.76 -6.47
C THR A 208 -18.20 -56.60 -6.96
N ASP A 209 -17.02 -56.52 -6.31
CA ASP A 209 -15.85 -57.32 -6.71
C ASP A 209 -15.66 -58.61 -5.87
N THR A 210 -16.76 -59.36 -5.73
CA THR A 210 -16.78 -60.70 -5.11
C THR A 210 -16.51 -61.82 -6.13
N SER A 211 -16.07 -61.49 -7.37
CA SER A 211 -15.81 -62.51 -8.40
C SER A 211 -14.39 -63.07 -8.43
N LEU A 212 -13.54 -62.69 -7.50
CA LEU A 212 -12.12 -63.13 -7.45
C LEU A 212 -11.82 -64.21 -6.37
N LYS A 213 -12.84 -64.83 -5.76
CA LYS A 213 -12.63 -65.87 -4.74
C LYS A 213 -12.71 -67.32 -5.23
N THR A 214 -12.65 -67.59 -6.54
CA THR A 214 -12.72 -68.97 -7.06
C THR A 214 -11.65 -69.23 -8.13
N ARG A 215 -10.40 -69.01 -7.80
CA ARG A 215 -9.30 -69.48 -8.65
C ARG A 215 -8.02 -69.80 -7.87
N PHE A 216 -8.14 -70.52 -6.75
CA PHE A 216 -7.03 -71.30 -6.14
C PHE A 216 -7.70 -72.31 -5.20
N ALA A 217 -8.10 -73.45 -5.76
CA ALA A 217 -8.24 -74.73 -5.15
C ALA A 217 -7.76 -75.78 -6.18
#